data_fcee42a96b8f21e3a3d2653f39b6f323
#
_entry.id   fcee42a96b8f21e3a3d2653f39b6f323
#
_cell.length_a   1.000
_cell.length_b   1.000
_cell.length_c   1.000
_cell.angle_alpha   90.00
_cell.angle_beta   90.00
_cell.angle_gamma   90.00
#
_symmetry.space_group_name_H-M   'P 1'
#
loop_
_entity.id
_entity.type
_entity.pdbx_description
1 polymer ?
#
loop_
_entity_poly.entity_id
_entity_poly.type
_entity_poly.pdbx_seq_one_letter_code
_entity_poly.pdbx_strand_id
1 'polypeptide(L)'
;MCDKVVELINQYEEKGDFTYAVVNDVIIAEAEKVLNVNIPEQYQWFLKRYGHGGIGGIETLGVGKNGKIIFVNKTLEFREYGLPNEMIVIENCDEWIYCIDTKNGNIGMWSLGEKKCSLAYKDFFEYLIDRMNDAIENM
;
A
#
# COMPACT_ATOMS: atom_id res chain seq x y z
N MET A 1 -1.42 8.97 14.88
CA MET A 1 -1.06 7.70 14.18
C MET A 1 0.06 7.85 13.19
N CYS A 2 0.04 8.88 12.35
CA CYS A 2 1.14 9.07 11.40
C CYS A 2 2.47 9.40 12.09
N ASP A 3 2.44 10.04 13.25
CA ASP A 3 3.64 10.32 14.05
C ASP A 3 4.37 9.03 14.42
N LYS A 4 3.62 7.98 14.77
CA LYS A 4 4.21 6.67 15.12
C LYS A 4 4.85 6.00 13.91
N VAL A 5 4.23 6.11 12.74
CA VAL A 5 4.78 5.61 11.48
C VAL A 5 6.11 6.31 11.18
N VAL A 6 6.13 7.64 11.27
CA VAL A 6 7.35 8.45 11.01
C VAL A 6 8.47 8.07 11.99
N GLU A 7 8.14 7.91 13.27
CA GLU A 7 9.13 7.50 14.29
C GLU A 7 9.78 6.16 13.96
N LEU A 8 8.96 5.16 13.61
CA LEU A 8 9.47 3.82 13.28
C LEU A 8 10.36 3.85 12.04
N ILE A 9 9.93 4.58 11.02
CA ILE A 9 10.72 4.70 9.79
C ILE A 9 12.04 5.39 10.07
N ASN A 10 12.01 6.53 10.77
CA ASN A 10 13.24 7.28 11.10
C ASN A 10 14.23 6.43 11.90
N GLN A 11 13.74 5.56 12.76
CA GLN A 11 14.59 4.73 13.62
C GLN A 11 15.20 3.54 12.86
N TYR A 12 14.48 2.94 11.92
CA TYR A 12 14.87 1.67 11.30
C TYR A 12 15.15 1.73 9.80
N GLU A 13 14.90 2.86 9.17
CA GLU A 13 15.12 3.00 7.73
C GLU A 13 16.58 2.80 7.34
N GLU A 14 16.80 2.03 6.27
CA GLU A 14 18.10 1.87 5.64
C GLU A 14 18.06 2.47 4.23
N LYS A 15 19.22 2.76 3.68
CA LYS A 15 19.32 3.33 2.33
C LYS A 15 18.67 2.40 1.31
N GLY A 16 17.78 2.94 0.51
CA GLY A 16 17.09 2.19 -0.53
C GLY A 16 15.77 1.58 -0.11
N ASP A 17 15.38 1.69 1.16
CA ASP A 17 14.11 1.14 1.64
C ASP A 17 12.91 1.78 0.96
N PHE A 18 12.97 3.06 0.67
CA PHE A 18 11.87 3.80 0.02
C PHE A 18 12.37 4.49 -1.24
N THR A 19 11.48 4.63 -2.23
CA THR A 19 11.83 5.29 -3.49
C THR A 19 11.87 6.82 -3.35
N TYR A 20 11.09 7.37 -2.44
CA TYR A 20 10.90 8.82 -2.31
C TYR A 20 10.52 9.48 -3.64
N ALA A 21 9.79 8.75 -4.47
CA ALA A 21 9.31 9.28 -5.75
C ALA A 21 8.44 10.51 -5.50
N VAL A 22 8.51 11.48 -6.41
CA VAL A 22 7.67 12.68 -6.33
C VAL A 22 6.25 12.29 -6.74
N VAL A 23 5.32 12.34 -5.80
CA VAL A 23 3.91 12.02 -6.03
C VAL A 23 3.09 13.26 -5.74
N ASN A 24 2.56 13.88 -6.78
CA ASN A 24 1.74 15.08 -6.68
C ASN A 24 0.25 14.73 -6.93
N ASP A 25 -0.60 15.74 -6.84
CA ASP A 25 -2.04 15.54 -7.04
C ASP A 25 -2.40 15.07 -8.44
N VAL A 26 -1.57 15.40 -9.44
CA VAL A 26 -1.78 14.93 -10.84
C VAL A 26 -1.63 13.41 -10.91
N ILE A 27 -0.60 12.86 -10.27
CA ILE A 27 -0.36 11.41 -10.24
C ILE A 27 -1.50 10.70 -9.47
N ILE A 28 -1.93 11.27 -8.34
CA ILE A 28 -3.06 10.74 -7.57
C ILE A 28 -4.32 10.70 -8.43
N ALA A 29 -4.64 11.82 -9.10
CA ALA A 29 -5.82 11.92 -9.94
C ALA A 29 -5.78 10.93 -11.12
N GLU A 30 -4.62 10.74 -11.73
CA GLU A 30 -4.43 9.79 -12.82
C GLU A 30 -4.68 8.36 -12.33
N ALA A 31 -4.14 8.00 -11.17
CA ALA A 31 -4.34 6.67 -10.59
C ALA A 31 -5.82 6.43 -10.27
N GLU A 32 -6.48 7.42 -9.69
CA GLU A 32 -7.91 7.34 -9.38
C GLU A 32 -8.76 7.15 -10.63
N LYS A 33 -8.40 7.83 -11.71
CA LYS A 33 -9.10 7.71 -12.99
C LYS A 33 -8.94 6.30 -13.57
N VAL A 34 -7.71 5.81 -13.61
CA VAL A 34 -7.41 4.48 -14.17
C VAL A 34 -8.12 3.39 -13.38
N LEU A 35 -8.10 3.46 -12.05
CA LEU A 35 -8.71 2.45 -11.19
C LEU A 35 -10.20 2.67 -10.94
N ASN A 36 -10.70 3.86 -11.27
CA ASN A 36 -12.09 4.28 -11.04
C ASN A 36 -12.47 4.19 -9.55
N VAL A 37 -11.60 4.70 -8.68
CA VAL A 37 -11.79 4.74 -7.23
C VAL A 37 -11.24 6.04 -6.68
N ASN A 38 -11.57 6.36 -5.44
CA ASN A 38 -10.94 7.46 -4.70
C ASN A 38 -9.90 6.87 -3.76
N ILE A 39 -8.67 7.38 -3.80
CA ILE A 39 -7.59 6.87 -2.96
C ILE A 39 -7.75 7.41 -1.54
N PRO A 40 -7.85 6.55 -0.51
CA PRO A 40 -7.99 6.98 0.88
C PRO A 40 -6.84 7.90 1.33
N GLU A 41 -7.16 8.88 2.16
CA GLU A 41 -6.22 9.90 2.63
C GLU A 41 -4.94 9.35 3.24
N GLN A 42 -5.05 8.33 4.09
CA GLN A 42 -3.89 7.76 4.76
C GLN A 42 -2.91 7.14 3.75
N TYR A 43 -3.44 6.50 2.71
CA TYR A 43 -2.60 5.93 1.66
C TYR A 43 -1.98 7.03 0.80
N GLN A 44 -2.74 8.09 0.48
CA GLN A 44 -2.18 9.26 -0.22
C GLN A 44 -1.02 9.86 0.56
N TRP A 45 -1.15 9.97 1.89
CA TRP A 45 -0.09 10.46 2.76
C TRP A 45 1.21 9.65 2.59
N PHE A 46 1.09 8.32 2.58
CA PHE A 46 2.23 7.42 2.37
C PHE A 46 2.86 7.62 0.98
N LEU A 47 2.02 7.65 -0.05
CA LEU A 47 2.49 7.82 -1.43
C LEU A 47 3.28 9.11 -1.60
N LYS A 48 2.75 10.20 -1.07
CA LYS A 48 3.38 11.53 -1.19
C LYS A 48 4.67 11.65 -0.38
N ARG A 49 4.75 10.95 0.76
CA ARG A 49 5.88 11.07 1.67
C ARG A 49 7.01 10.09 1.36
N TYR A 50 6.69 8.87 1.01
CA TYR A 50 7.68 7.79 0.84
C TYR A 50 7.73 7.19 -0.56
N GLY A 51 6.70 7.33 -1.34
CA GLY A 51 6.60 6.79 -2.69
C GLY A 51 6.26 5.32 -2.71
N HIS A 52 7.19 4.47 -2.28
CA HIS A 52 7.05 3.00 -2.35
C HIS A 52 8.11 2.37 -1.46
N GLY A 53 7.81 1.27 -0.81
CA GLY A 53 8.80 0.50 -0.06
C GLY A 53 8.39 0.24 1.39
N GLY A 54 9.38 -0.09 2.20
CA GLY A 54 9.18 -0.37 3.62
C GLY A 54 10.48 -0.70 4.32
N ILE A 55 10.44 -0.79 5.62
CA ILE A 55 11.59 -1.16 6.43
C ILE A 55 11.63 -2.69 6.56
N GLY A 56 12.84 -3.24 6.78
CA GLY A 56 13.01 -4.67 7.06
C GLY A 56 12.59 -5.60 5.94
N GLY A 57 12.60 -5.14 4.69
CA GLY A 57 12.26 -5.96 3.54
C GLY A 57 10.77 -6.01 3.20
N ILE A 58 9.93 -5.34 3.97
CA ILE A 58 8.51 -5.21 3.64
C ILE A 58 8.37 -4.20 2.49
N GLU A 59 7.47 -4.50 1.56
CA GLU A 59 7.26 -3.65 0.40
C GLU A 59 5.80 -3.22 0.30
N THR A 60 5.51 -2.00 0.78
CA THR A 60 4.21 -1.40 0.54
C THR A 60 4.24 -0.75 -0.83
N LEU A 61 3.33 -1.18 -1.70
CA LEU A 61 3.31 -0.76 -3.10
C LEU A 61 2.97 0.72 -3.24
N GLY A 62 3.61 1.37 -4.19
CA GLY A 62 3.40 2.79 -4.42
C GLY A 62 3.92 3.19 -5.80
N VAL A 63 4.78 4.24 -5.82
CA VAL A 63 5.33 4.81 -7.05
C VAL A 63 6.84 4.62 -7.09
N GLY A 64 7.37 4.04 -8.17
CA GLY A 64 8.79 3.80 -8.36
C GLY A 64 9.56 5.05 -8.75
N LYS A 65 10.90 4.99 -8.63
CA LYS A 65 11.80 6.11 -8.97
C LYS A 65 11.66 6.61 -10.39
N ASN A 66 11.30 5.71 -11.31
CA ASN A 66 11.12 6.03 -12.72
C ASN A 66 9.72 6.59 -13.04
N GLY A 67 8.92 6.87 -12.01
CA GLY A 67 7.56 7.36 -12.16
C GLY A 67 6.51 6.29 -12.45
N LYS A 68 6.91 5.01 -12.48
CA LYS A 68 5.98 3.91 -12.69
C LYS A 68 5.05 3.78 -11.50
N ILE A 69 3.75 3.77 -11.76
CA ILE A 69 2.73 3.67 -10.70
C ILE A 69 2.49 2.19 -10.39
N ILE A 70 3.33 1.64 -9.54
CA ILE A 70 3.41 0.19 -9.25
C ILE A 70 2.08 -0.35 -8.71
N PHE A 71 1.46 0.36 -7.76
CA PHE A 71 0.21 -0.12 -7.15
C PHE A 71 -0.95 -0.19 -8.16
N VAL A 72 -0.98 0.72 -9.13
CA VAL A 72 -2.01 0.70 -10.19
C VAL A 72 -1.85 -0.54 -11.06
N ASN A 73 -0.62 -0.79 -11.52
CA ASN A 73 -0.34 -1.94 -12.39
C ASN A 73 -0.68 -3.26 -11.69
N LYS A 74 -0.31 -3.37 -10.41
CA LYS A 74 -0.56 -4.57 -9.63
C LYS A 74 -2.06 -4.76 -9.36
N THR A 75 -2.77 -3.68 -9.07
CA THR A 75 -4.23 -3.73 -8.85
C THR A 75 -4.95 -4.18 -10.12
N LEU A 76 -4.57 -3.66 -11.29
CA LEU A 76 -5.17 -4.07 -12.57
C LEU A 76 -4.91 -5.55 -12.85
N GLU A 77 -3.70 -6.02 -12.54
CA GLU A 77 -3.33 -7.44 -12.70
C GLU A 77 -4.26 -8.33 -11.86
N PHE A 78 -4.42 -8.03 -10.57
CA PHE A 78 -5.25 -8.85 -9.69
C PHE A 78 -6.75 -8.73 -9.97
N ARG A 79 -7.19 -7.61 -10.54
CA ARG A 79 -8.59 -7.49 -10.99
C ARG A 79 -8.92 -8.51 -12.08
N GLU A 80 -7.97 -8.86 -12.91
CA GLU A 80 -8.15 -9.90 -13.93
C GLU A 80 -8.38 -11.27 -13.31
N TYR A 81 -7.93 -11.47 -12.06
CA TYR A 81 -8.12 -12.71 -11.31
C TYR A 81 -9.29 -12.66 -10.33
N GLY A 82 -10.10 -11.62 -10.38
CA GLY A 82 -11.31 -11.51 -9.59
C GLY A 82 -11.26 -10.62 -8.36
N LEU A 83 -10.18 -9.86 -8.17
CA LEU A 83 -10.12 -8.90 -7.05
C LEU A 83 -11.28 -7.90 -7.19
N PRO A 84 -12.07 -7.65 -6.12
CA PRO A 84 -13.15 -6.67 -6.19
C PRO A 84 -12.67 -5.29 -6.64
N ASN A 85 -13.46 -4.62 -7.47
CA ASN A 85 -13.06 -3.35 -8.12
C ASN A 85 -12.83 -2.18 -7.18
N GLU A 86 -13.39 -2.21 -5.97
CA GLU A 86 -13.17 -1.16 -4.96
C GLU A 86 -11.84 -1.29 -4.22
N MET A 87 -11.13 -2.40 -4.43
CA MET A 87 -9.86 -2.68 -3.73
C MET A 87 -8.65 -2.18 -4.49
N ILE A 88 -7.66 -1.66 -3.75
CA ILE A 88 -6.33 -1.33 -4.27
C ILE A 88 -5.33 -2.26 -3.60
N VAL A 89 -4.48 -2.93 -4.38
CA VAL A 89 -3.42 -3.80 -3.84
C VAL A 89 -2.32 -2.94 -3.24
N ILE A 90 -1.96 -3.18 -1.98
CA ILE A 90 -0.93 -2.41 -1.27
C ILE A 90 0.29 -3.24 -0.85
N GLU A 91 0.19 -4.55 -0.85
CA GLU A 91 1.33 -5.43 -0.57
C GLU A 91 1.08 -6.81 -1.17
N ASN A 92 2.09 -7.37 -1.84
CA ASN A 92 2.02 -8.73 -2.37
C ASN A 92 2.85 -9.66 -1.48
N CYS A 93 2.16 -10.60 -0.83
CA CYS A 93 2.81 -11.59 0.06
C CYS A 93 2.87 -12.98 -0.58
N ASP A 94 2.81 -13.06 -1.91
CA ASP A 94 2.83 -14.28 -2.73
C ASP A 94 1.58 -15.15 -2.59
N GLU A 95 1.29 -15.69 -1.42
CA GLU A 95 0.11 -16.55 -1.19
C GLU A 95 -1.17 -15.74 -0.97
N TRP A 96 -1.02 -14.47 -0.56
CA TRP A 96 -2.14 -13.54 -0.40
C TRP A 96 -1.64 -12.13 -0.67
N ILE A 97 -2.58 -11.21 -0.82
CA ILE A 97 -2.26 -9.78 -0.90
C ILE A 97 -2.98 -9.04 0.22
N TYR A 98 -2.39 -7.92 0.64
CA TYR A 98 -3.11 -6.91 1.41
C TYR A 98 -3.66 -5.89 0.43
N CYS A 99 -4.90 -5.48 0.66
CA CYS A 99 -5.55 -4.48 -0.17
C CYS A 99 -6.34 -3.50 0.68
N ILE A 100 -6.49 -2.28 0.19
CA ILE A 100 -7.27 -1.25 0.89
C ILE A 100 -8.63 -1.11 0.21
N ASP A 101 -9.68 -1.14 1.03
CA ASP A 101 -11.05 -0.91 0.59
C ASP A 101 -11.24 0.61 0.45
N THR A 102 -11.42 1.07 -0.78
CA THR A 102 -11.53 2.51 -1.06
C THR A 102 -12.84 3.12 -0.56
N LYS A 103 -13.81 2.30 -0.17
CA LYS A 103 -15.09 2.79 0.36
C LYS A 103 -15.00 3.21 1.82
N ASN A 104 -14.16 2.52 2.60
CA ASN A 104 -14.09 2.75 4.06
C ASN A 104 -12.68 2.87 4.62
N GLY A 105 -11.63 2.59 3.81
CA GLY A 105 -10.25 2.66 4.26
C GLY A 105 -9.74 1.43 5.01
N ASN A 106 -10.58 0.40 5.18
CA ASN A 106 -10.17 -0.83 5.84
C ASN A 106 -9.14 -1.59 5.01
N ILE A 107 -8.27 -2.34 5.69
CA ILE A 107 -7.30 -3.20 5.01
C ILE A 107 -7.80 -4.63 5.07
N GLY A 108 -7.84 -5.27 3.90
CA GLY A 108 -8.25 -6.66 3.79
C GLY A 108 -7.14 -7.57 3.29
N MET A 109 -7.32 -8.87 3.48
CA MET A 109 -6.48 -9.92 2.90
C MET A 109 -7.29 -10.64 1.83
N TRP A 110 -6.65 -10.93 0.70
CA TRP A 110 -7.32 -11.61 -0.41
C TRP A 110 -6.35 -12.60 -1.07
N SER A 111 -6.89 -13.77 -1.44
CA SER A 111 -6.16 -14.80 -2.18
C SER A 111 -6.94 -15.18 -3.43
N LEU A 112 -6.23 -15.72 -4.43
CA LEU A 112 -6.86 -16.16 -5.68
C LEU A 112 -8.01 -17.11 -5.41
N GLY A 113 -9.14 -16.87 -6.07
CA GLY A 113 -10.34 -17.69 -5.92
C GLY A 113 -11.32 -17.21 -4.86
N GLU A 114 -10.92 -16.28 -4.01
CA GLU A 114 -11.83 -15.72 -3.02
C GLU A 114 -12.73 -14.66 -3.65
N LYS A 115 -13.98 -14.61 -3.21
CA LYS A 115 -14.96 -13.62 -3.69
C LYS A 115 -14.90 -12.30 -2.94
N LYS A 116 -14.41 -12.35 -1.70
CA LYS A 116 -14.35 -11.19 -0.80
C LYS A 116 -13.01 -11.11 -0.12
N CYS A 117 -12.61 -9.90 0.29
CA CYS A 117 -11.47 -9.72 1.16
C CYS A 117 -11.87 -9.94 2.61
N SER A 118 -10.99 -10.58 3.38
CA SER A 118 -11.16 -10.72 4.83
C SER A 118 -10.59 -9.49 5.52
N LEU A 119 -11.28 -8.95 6.52
CA LEU A 119 -10.78 -7.79 7.25
C LEU A 119 -9.49 -8.14 8.00
N ALA A 120 -8.43 -7.36 7.79
CA ALA A 120 -7.15 -7.52 8.47
C ALA A 120 -6.85 -6.38 9.44
N TYR A 121 -7.06 -5.14 9.02
CA TYR A 121 -6.80 -3.95 9.84
C TYR A 121 -7.89 -2.92 9.62
N LYS A 122 -8.13 -2.09 10.63
CA LYS A 122 -9.12 -1.02 10.56
C LYS A 122 -8.77 0.06 9.55
N ASP A 123 -7.47 0.41 9.48
CA ASP A 123 -7.02 1.46 8.59
C ASP A 123 -5.56 1.22 8.16
N PHE A 124 -5.10 2.06 7.26
CA PHE A 124 -3.78 1.93 6.65
C PHE A 124 -2.64 2.13 7.66
N PHE A 125 -2.78 3.06 8.61
CA PHE A 125 -1.73 3.29 9.60
C PHE A 125 -1.58 2.11 10.55
N GLU A 126 -2.68 1.47 10.96
CA GLU A 126 -2.61 0.24 11.75
C GLU A 126 -1.86 -0.86 11.01
N TYR A 127 -2.16 -1.01 9.72
CA TYR A 127 -1.48 -1.94 8.84
C TYR A 127 0.03 -1.66 8.81
N LEU A 128 0.42 -0.42 8.54
CA LEU A 128 1.85 -0.06 8.47
C LEU A 128 2.57 -0.33 9.79
N ILE A 129 2.00 0.08 10.89
CA ILE A 129 2.62 -0.07 12.21
C ILE A 129 2.82 -1.55 12.55
N ASP A 130 1.79 -2.36 12.34
CA ASP A 130 1.88 -3.80 12.64
C ASP A 130 2.89 -4.50 11.74
N ARG A 131 2.86 -4.21 10.44
CA ARG A 131 3.80 -4.81 9.49
C ARG A 131 5.25 -4.38 9.79
N MET A 132 5.46 -3.12 10.14
CA MET A 132 6.78 -2.63 10.51
C MET A 132 7.28 -3.28 11.79
N ASN A 133 6.43 -3.40 12.81
CA ASN A 133 6.80 -4.07 14.05
C ASN A 133 7.16 -5.54 13.80
N ASP A 134 6.43 -6.20 12.94
CA ASP A 134 6.71 -7.59 12.55
C ASP A 134 8.08 -7.69 11.87
N ALA A 135 8.38 -6.78 10.97
CA ALA A 135 9.69 -6.73 10.30
C ALA A 135 10.82 -6.47 11.29
N ILE A 136 10.61 -5.55 12.23
CA ILE A 136 11.61 -5.22 13.27
C ILE A 136 11.92 -6.43 14.14
N GLU A 137 10.90 -7.18 14.52
CA GLU A 137 11.07 -8.39 15.35
C GLU A 137 11.85 -9.48 14.63
N ASN A 138 11.82 -9.50 13.31
CA ASN A 138 12.49 -10.50 12.48
C ASN A 138 13.83 -10.05 11.90
N MET A 139 14.32 -8.90 12.32
CA MET A 139 15.62 -8.37 11.86
C MET A 139 16.80 -9.01 12.58
#